data_ba886b973a7c9e2aabd6f693dd42f504
#
_entry.id   ba886b973a7c9e2aabd6f693dd42f504
#
_cell.length_a   1.000
_cell.length_b   1.000
_cell.length_c   1.000
_cell.angle_alpha   90.00
_cell.angle_beta   90.00
_cell.angle_gamma   90.00
#
_symmetry.space_group_name_H-M   'P 1'
#
loop_
_entity.id
_entity.type
_entity.pdbx_description
1 polymer ?
#
loop_
_entity_poly.entity_id
_entity_poly.type
_entity_poly.pdbx_seq_one_letter_code
_entity_poly.pdbx_strand_id
1 'polypeptide(L)'
;MKSYRIILSGGGTGGHIYPAIAIANEFKLRFPMTEFLFVGASDKMEMQKVPEAGYSIVGLWISGFQRRLTFKNLLFPFKLVFSLLKSIQIIRSFKPDVVIGTGGFASGPVLQVASMKGVPTLIQEQNSFPGITNKLLSKYVKKVCVAYHKMDKFFPKDKIVFTGNP
;
A
#
# COMPACT_ATOMS: atom_id res chain seq x y z
N MET A 1 -12.00 -24.74 -0.08
CA MET A 1 -11.57 -23.57 -0.88
C MET A 1 -10.42 -22.88 -0.18
N LYS A 2 -9.46 -22.32 -0.95
CA LYS A 2 -8.31 -21.62 -0.36
C LYS A 2 -8.75 -20.25 0.14
N SER A 3 -8.50 -19.94 1.39
CA SER A 3 -8.78 -18.63 1.99
C SER A 3 -7.47 -17.88 2.17
N TYR A 4 -7.47 -16.58 1.88
CA TYR A 4 -6.32 -15.70 2.06
C TYR A 4 -6.70 -14.51 2.93
N ARG A 5 -5.71 -13.94 3.59
CA ARG A 5 -5.84 -12.69 4.34
C ARG A 5 -4.91 -11.66 3.71
N ILE A 6 -5.48 -10.64 3.10
CA ILE A 6 -4.75 -9.67 2.28
C ILE A 6 -4.90 -8.27 2.87
N ILE A 7 -3.78 -7.60 3.10
CA ILE A 7 -3.78 -6.16 3.37
C ILE A 7 -3.49 -5.42 2.07
N LEU A 8 -4.35 -4.45 1.75
CA LEU A 8 -4.12 -3.48 0.68
C LEU A 8 -3.85 -2.11 1.29
N SER A 9 -2.75 -1.47 0.89
CA SER A 9 -2.39 -0.15 1.40
C SER A 9 -2.08 0.81 0.27
N GLY A 10 -2.82 1.90 0.26
CA GLY A 10 -2.68 2.96 -0.70
C GLY A 10 -3.60 4.12 -0.34
N GLY A 11 -3.35 5.28 -0.87
CA GLY A 11 -4.24 6.40 -0.59
C GLY A 11 -3.67 7.77 -0.93
N GLY A 12 -4.42 8.78 -0.50
CA GLY A 12 -4.16 10.18 -0.78
C GLY A 12 -4.74 10.67 -2.11
N THR A 13 -4.93 9.79 -3.08
CA THR A 13 -5.54 10.11 -4.38
C THR A 13 -6.29 8.92 -4.96
N GLY A 14 -7.27 9.17 -5.84
CA GLY A 14 -7.98 8.13 -6.57
C GLY A 14 -7.07 7.17 -7.35
N GLY A 15 -5.96 7.70 -7.89
CA GLY A 15 -4.98 6.89 -8.62
C GLY A 15 -4.31 5.79 -7.81
N HIS A 16 -4.34 5.86 -6.48
CA HIS A 16 -3.84 4.78 -5.61
C HIS A 16 -4.97 3.90 -5.06
N ILE A 17 -6.16 4.48 -4.83
CA ILE A 17 -7.27 3.79 -4.18
C ILE A 17 -7.99 2.85 -5.14
N TYR A 18 -8.33 3.32 -6.35
CA TYR A 18 -9.07 2.51 -7.31
C TYR A 18 -8.30 1.27 -7.78
N PRO A 19 -6.98 1.33 -8.05
CA PRO A 19 -6.20 0.12 -8.29
C PRO A 19 -6.23 -0.87 -7.14
N ALA A 20 -6.19 -0.41 -5.88
CA ALA A 20 -6.31 -1.29 -4.73
C ALA A 20 -7.68 -1.98 -4.65
N ILE A 21 -8.77 -1.23 -4.92
CA ILE A 21 -10.12 -1.78 -4.97
C ILE A 21 -10.26 -2.77 -6.13
N ALA A 22 -9.74 -2.46 -7.31
CA ALA A 22 -9.78 -3.35 -8.47
C ALA A 22 -9.07 -4.69 -8.17
N ILE A 23 -7.88 -4.64 -7.54
CA ILE A 23 -7.15 -5.83 -7.11
C ILE A 23 -7.99 -6.65 -6.11
N ALA A 24 -8.62 -6.00 -5.12
CA ALA A 24 -9.46 -6.69 -4.14
C ALA A 24 -10.66 -7.38 -4.79
N ASN A 25 -11.33 -6.68 -5.70
CA ASN A 25 -12.48 -7.21 -6.43
C ASN A 25 -12.11 -8.45 -7.25
N GLU A 26 -11.02 -8.40 -8.00
CA GLU A 26 -10.55 -9.53 -8.81
C GLU A 26 -10.14 -10.72 -7.94
N PHE A 27 -9.46 -10.49 -6.82
CA PHE A 27 -9.15 -11.54 -5.86
C PHE A 27 -10.42 -12.16 -5.25
N LYS A 28 -11.42 -11.34 -4.92
CA LYS A 28 -12.69 -11.80 -4.34
C LYS A 28 -13.49 -12.67 -5.33
N LEU A 29 -13.44 -12.33 -6.61
CA LEU A 29 -14.06 -13.15 -7.67
C LEU A 29 -13.41 -14.53 -7.78
N ARG A 30 -12.08 -14.61 -7.74
CA ARG A 30 -11.33 -15.87 -7.87
C ARG A 30 -11.27 -16.67 -6.58
N PHE A 31 -11.25 -16.00 -5.43
CA PHE A 31 -11.11 -16.57 -4.09
C PHE A 31 -12.13 -15.94 -3.14
N PRO A 32 -13.43 -16.35 -3.21
CA PRO A 32 -14.52 -15.69 -2.46
C PRO A 32 -14.34 -15.67 -0.94
N MET A 33 -13.54 -16.61 -0.39
CA MET A 33 -13.28 -16.71 1.05
C MET A 33 -12.12 -15.84 1.52
N THR A 34 -11.59 -14.96 0.66
CA THR A 34 -10.49 -14.05 1.00
C THR A 34 -10.98 -12.92 1.91
N GLU A 35 -10.25 -12.70 3.00
CA GLU A 35 -10.45 -11.56 3.89
C GLU A 35 -9.55 -10.38 3.47
N PHE A 36 -10.14 -9.21 3.39
CA PHE A 36 -9.42 -7.99 3.02
C PHE A 36 -9.45 -6.98 4.15
N LEU A 37 -8.31 -6.34 4.38
CA LEU A 37 -8.20 -5.15 5.21
C LEU A 37 -7.45 -4.07 4.43
N PHE A 38 -8.09 -2.91 4.27
CA PHE A 38 -7.41 -1.74 3.71
C PHE A 38 -6.73 -0.93 4.81
N VAL A 39 -5.62 -0.30 4.46
CA VAL A 39 -4.92 0.64 5.35
C VAL A 39 -4.60 1.91 4.56
N GLY A 40 -5.12 3.04 5.01
CA GLY A 40 -5.00 4.34 4.37
C GLY A 40 -4.61 5.45 5.34
N ALA A 41 -4.55 6.69 4.89
CA ALA A 41 -4.37 7.86 5.74
C ALA A 41 -5.73 8.31 6.31
N SER A 42 -5.78 8.56 7.62
CA SER A 42 -7.04 8.80 8.36
C SER A 42 -7.82 10.06 7.93
N ASP A 43 -7.15 11.01 7.26
CA ASP A 43 -7.72 12.29 6.83
C ASP A 43 -7.95 12.37 5.31
N LYS A 44 -7.95 11.23 4.60
CA LYS A 44 -8.02 11.17 3.14
C LYS A 44 -9.26 10.45 2.62
N MET A 45 -9.48 10.60 1.32
CA MET A 45 -10.67 10.09 0.62
C MET A 45 -10.84 8.57 0.69
N GLU A 46 -9.77 7.82 0.92
CA GLU A 46 -9.84 6.37 1.09
C GLU A 46 -10.73 5.94 2.24
N MET A 47 -10.80 6.75 3.31
CA MET A 47 -11.66 6.47 4.48
C MET A 47 -13.15 6.46 4.14
N GLN A 48 -13.54 7.10 3.03
CA GLN A 48 -14.89 7.09 2.49
C GLN A 48 -15.03 6.06 1.34
N LYS A 49 -14.10 6.10 0.36
CA LYS A 49 -14.22 5.33 -0.88
C LYS A 49 -14.06 3.82 -0.70
N VAL A 50 -13.26 3.38 0.25
CA VAL A 50 -13.07 1.95 0.52
C VAL A 50 -14.31 1.33 1.17
N PRO A 51 -14.94 1.92 2.20
CA PRO A 51 -16.23 1.44 2.71
C PRO A 51 -17.36 1.48 1.66
N GLU A 52 -17.43 2.52 0.83
CA GLU A 52 -18.39 2.56 -0.29
C GLU A 52 -18.24 1.38 -1.26
N ALA A 53 -17.03 0.84 -1.41
CA ALA A 53 -16.73 -0.35 -2.20
C ALA A 53 -16.97 -1.68 -1.43
N GLY A 54 -17.44 -1.62 -0.18
CA GLY A 54 -17.77 -2.80 0.63
C GLY A 54 -16.57 -3.42 1.37
N TYR A 55 -15.49 -2.67 1.60
CA TYR A 55 -14.30 -3.15 2.31
C TYR A 55 -14.06 -2.42 3.62
N SER A 56 -13.47 -3.13 4.59
CA SER A 56 -13.01 -2.54 5.85
C SER A 56 -11.70 -1.79 5.67
N ILE A 57 -11.55 -0.65 6.34
CA ILE A 57 -10.33 0.18 6.31
C ILE A 57 -9.92 0.64 7.70
N VAL A 58 -8.61 0.71 7.92
CA VAL A 58 -8.00 1.33 9.11
C VAL A 58 -7.17 2.53 8.68
N GLY A 59 -7.42 3.68 9.31
CA GLY A 59 -6.66 4.90 9.08
C GLY A 59 -5.37 4.97 9.88
N LEU A 60 -4.28 5.40 9.25
CA LEU A 60 -3.03 5.79 9.89
C LEU A 60 -2.96 7.32 9.99
N TRP A 61 -2.42 7.81 11.09
CA TRP A 61 -2.11 9.23 11.23
C TRP A 61 -0.83 9.57 10.49
N ILE A 62 -0.90 9.68 9.16
CA ILE A 62 0.24 9.94 8.29
C ILE A 62 -0.13 10.98 7.23
N SER A 63 0.84 11.79 6.86
CA SER A 63 0.73 12.74 5.76
C SER A 63 2.04 12.80 4.99
N GLY A 64 2.00 13.26 3.75
CA GLY A 64 3.22 13.48 2.98
C GLY A 64 4.09 14.58 3.56
N PHE A 65 5.39 14.45 3.36
CA PHE A 65 6.32 15.52 3.61
C PHE A 65 6.05 16.65 2.62
N GLN A 66 5.75 17.85 3.15
CA GLN A 66 5.48 19.00 2.32
C GLN A 66 6.81 19.56 1.76
N ARG A 67 6.84 19.83 0.44
CA ARG A 67 8.04 20.39 -0.23
C ARG A 67 8.47 21.75 0.31
N ARG A 68 7.55 22.51 0.92
CA ARG A 68 7.85 23.76 1.62
C ARG A 68 8.10 23.47 3.10
N LEU A 69 9.11 24.12 3.68
CA LEU A 69 9.37 24.05 5.12
C LEU A 69 8.20 24.69 5.87
N THR A 70 7.40 23.86 6.50
CA THR A 70 6.26 24.28 7.32
C THR A 70 6.33 23.60 8.69
N PHE A 71 5.72 24.20 9.71
CA PHE A 71 5.60 23.56 11.04
C PHE A 71 4.98 22.17 10.98
N LYS A 72 4.18 21.87 9.94
CA LYS A 72 3.62 20.52 9.71
C LYS A 72 4.69 19.47 9.43
N ASN A 73 5.84 19.85 8.88
CA ASN A 73 6.95 18.94 8.65
C ASN A 73 7.63 18.52 9.97
N LEU A 74 7.57 19.35 11.02
CA LEU A 74 8.10 19.01 12.34
C LEU A 74 7.32 17.84 12.99
N LEU A 75 6.03 17.70 12.67
CA LEU A 75 5.20 16.59 13.14
C LEU A 75 5.41 15.29 12.33
N PHE A 76 6.10 15.36 11.20
CA PHE A 76 6.27 14.19 10.32
C PHE A 76 6.99 13.01 11.00
N PRO A 77 8.11 13.18 11.74
CA PRO A 77 8.76 12.08 12.44
C PRO A 77 7.82 11.38 13.44
N PHE A 78 7.05 12.15 14.20
CA PHE A 78 6.07 11.61 15.16
C PHE A 78 4.97 10.82 14.43
N LYS A 79 4.40 11.39 13.38
CA LYS A 79 3.40 10.70 12.55
C LYS A 79 3.94 9.38 11.98
N LEU A 80 5.19 9.38 11.54
CA LEU A 80 5.84 8.17 11.01
C LEU A 80 5.98 7.10 12.09
N VAL A 81 6.49 7.46 13.28
CA VAL A 81 6.66 6.53 14.40
C VAL A 81 5.30 5.94 14.82
N PHE A 82 4.27 6.78 15.02
CA PHE A 82 2.92 6.30 15.37
C PHE A 82 2.34 5.40 14.29
N SER A 83 2.56 5.73 13.01
CA SER A 83 2.09 4.90 11.90
C SER A 83 2.82 3.56 11.82
N LEU A 84 4.12 3.51 12.11
CA LEU A 84 4.87 2.25 12.21
C LEU A 84 4.35 1.38 13.36
N LEU A 85 4.17 1.95 14.56
CA LEU A 85 3.62 1.22 15.72
C LEU A 85 2.22 0.67 15.44
N LYS A 86 1.33 1.49 14.84
CA LYS A 86 0.01 1.04 14.44
C LYS A 86 0.06 -0.03 13.35
N SER A 87 0.97 0.07 12.40
CA SER A 87 1.18 -0.96 11.36
C SER A 87 1.64 -2.29 11.99
N ILE A 88 2.50 -2.26 13.01
CA ILE A 88 2.90 -3.46 13.77
C ILE A 88 1.67 -4.11 14.42
N GLN A 89 0.81 -3.32 15.04
CA GLN A 89 -0.42 -3.81 15.67
C GLN A 89 -1.36 -4.44 14.62
N ILE A 90 -1.61 -3.75 13.51
CA ILE A 90 -2.47 -4.22 12.42
C ILE A 90 -1.96 -5.56 11.87
N ILE A 91 -0.67 -5.67 11.54
CA ILE A 91 -0.09 -6.88 10.96
C ILE A 91 -0.12 -8.04 11.96
N ARG A 92 0.12 -7.78 13.25
CA ARG A 92 0.04 -8.82 14.29
C ARG A 92 -1.38 -9.32 14.52
N SER A 93 -2.38 -8.44 14.51
CA SER A 93 -3.79 -8.81 14.74
C SER A 93 -4.43 -9.44 13.51
N PHE A 94 -4.20 -8.87 12.34
CA PHE A 94 -4.79 -9.36 11.08
C PHE A 94 -4.07 -10.59 10.53
N LYS A 95 -2.76 -10.77 10.76
CA LYS A 95 -1.92 -11.89 10.29
C LYS A 95 -2.05 -12.11 8.78
N PRO A 96 -1.69 -11.13 7.94
CA PRO A 96 -1.87 -11.24 6.51
C PRO A 96 -0.93 -12.27 5.88
N ASP A 97 -1.40 -12.97 4.84
CA ASP A 97 -0.59 -13.81 3.96
C ASP A 97 0.25 -12.98 2.99
N VAL A 98 -0.27 -11.81 2.60
CA VAL A 98 0.40 -10.86 1.71
C VAL A 98 -0.05 -9.44 1.99
N VAL A 99 0.87 -8.48 1.77
CA VAL A 99 0.57 -7.05 1.83
C VAL A 99 0.88 -6.41 0.48
N ILE A 100 -0.09 -5.71 -0.09
CA ILE A 100 0.01 -5.07 -1.41
C ILE A 100 -0.08 -3.56 -1.24
N GLY A 101 0.92 -2.84 -1.75
CA GLY A 101 0.94 -1.38 -1.79
C GLY A 101 0.64 -0.86 -3.18
N THR A 102 -0.28 0.08 -3.29
CA THR A 102 -0.60 0.76 -4.56
C THR A 102 -0.06 2.19 -4.61
N GLY A 103 0.67 2.60 -3.57
CA GLY A 103 1.27 3.92 -3.47
C GLY A 103 0.59 4.84 -2.45
N GLY A 104 1.12 6.06 -2.34
CA GLY A 104 0.71 7.00 -1.30
C GLY A 104 1.49 6.82 0.01
N PHE A 105 1.31 7.75 0.94
CA PHE A 105 2.13 7.79 2.16
C PHE A 105 1.81 6.67 3.14
N ALA A 106 0.54 6.22 3.18
CA ALA A 106 0.11 5.15 4.10
C ALA A 106 0.75 3.80 3.77
N SER A 107 1.05 3.53 2.49
CA SER A 107 1.69 2.27 2.10
C SER A 107 3.13 2.12 2.63
N GLY A 108 3.82 3.24 2.90
CA GLY A 108 5.19 3.24 3.43
C GLY A 108 5.34 2.44 4.71
N PRO A 109 4.75 2.86 5.82
CA PRO A 109 4.84 2.18 7.11
C PRO A 109 4.33 0.73 7.07
N VAL A 110 3.23 0.49 6.35
CA VAL A 110 2.60 -0.84 6.29
C VAL A 110 3.48 -1.86 5.60
N LEU A 111 3.98 -1.55 4.39
CA LEU A 111 4.85 -2.47 3.65
C LEU A 111 6.22 -2.62 4.32
N GLN A 112 6.75 -1.54 4.89
CA GLN A 112 8.02 -1.59 5.62
C GLN A 112 7.93 -2.58 6.79
N VAL A 113 6.90 -2.46 7.62
CA VAL A 113 6.70 -3.35 8.77
C VAL A 113 6.42 -4.79 8.32
N ALA A 114 5.57 -4.98 7.29
CA ALA A 114 5.28 -6.30 6.74
C ALA A 114 6.56 -7.00 6.25
N SER A 115 7.37 -6.28 5.47
CA SER A 115 8.64 -6.79 4.96
C SER A 115 9.61 -7.17 6.08
N MET A 116 9.76 -6.32 7.11
CA MET A 116 10.60 -6.61 8.30
C MET A 116 10.12 -7.83 9.09
N LYS A 117 8.82 -8.14 9.04
CA LYS A 117 8.23 -9.32 9.70
C LYS A 117 8.22 -10.57 8.82
N GLY A 118 8.82 -10.52 7.64
CA GLY A 118 8.86 -11.65 6.72
C GLY A 118 7.55 -11.93 5.97
N VAL A 119 6.53 -11.06 6.12
CA VAL A 119 5.29 -11.17 5.35
C VAL A 119 5.59 -10.81 3.89
N PRO A 120 5.17 -11.63 2.92
CA PRO A 120 5.31 -11.30 1.51
C PRO A 120 4.69 -9.95 1.16
N THR A 121 5.44 -9.11 0.44
CA THR A 121 4.99 -7.77 0.06
C THR A 121 5.11 -7.56 -1.44
N LEU A 122 4.14 -6.85 -2.01
CA LEU A 122 4.08 -6.46 -3.42
C LEU A 122 3.84 -4.96 -3.52
N ILE A 123 4.39 -4.35 -4.58
CA ILE A 123 4.00 -3.01 -5.03
C ILE A 123 3.29 -3.14 -6.38
N GLN A 124 2.19 -2.44 -6.55
CA GLN A 124 1.61 -2.14 -7.85
C GLN A 124 1.87 -0.66 -8.16
N GLU A 125 2.51 -0.39 -9.29
CA GLU A 125 2.79 0.97 -9.77
C GLU A 125 2.06 1.21 -11.09
N GLN A 126 1.09 2.10 -11.02
CA GLN A 126 0.18 2.43 -12.12
C GLN A 126 0.67 3.58 -13.01
N ASN A 127 1.73 4.26 -12.63
CA ASN A 127 2.25 5.42 -13.35
C ASN A 127 3.56 5.10 -14.09
N SER A 128 3.79 5.77 -15.20
CA SER A 128 5.07 5.72 -15.93
C SER A 128 6.23 6.39 -15.17
N PHE A 129 5.89 7.24 -14.18
CA PHE A 129 6.83 7.85 -13.25
C PHE A 129 6.43 7.52 -11.81
N PRO A 130 7.15 6.61 -11.14
CA PRO A 130 6.72 6.09 -9.85
C PRO A 130 6.87 7.10 -8.72
N GLY A 131 5.96 6.97 -7.75
CA GLY A 131 6.00 7.75 -6.52
C GLY A 131 7.24 7.42 -5.66
N ILE A 132 7.66 8.38 -4.83
CA ILE A 132 8.85 8.24 -3.96
C ILE A 132 8.69 7.04 -3.02
N THR A 133 7.51 6.83 -2.44
CA THR A 133 7.23 5.70 -1.55
C THR A 133 7.50 4.37 -2.23
N ASN A 134 6.98 4.17 -3.45
CA ASN A 134 7.19 2.94 -4.20
C ASN A 134 8.66 2.72 -4.58
N LYS A 135 9.39 3.79 -4.95
CA LYS A 135 10.84 3.72 -5.20
C LYS A 135 11.61 3.25 -3.97
N LEU A 136 11.32 3.81 -2.80
CA LEU A 136 12.01 3.45 -1.55
C LEU A 136 11.71 2.01 -1.14
N LEU A 137 10.45 1.60 -1.23
CA LEU A 137 10.00 0.27 -0.83
C LEU A 137 10.42 -0.84 -1.79
N SER A 138 10.68 -0.54 -3.07
CA SER A 138 11.02 -1.53 -4.10
C SER A 138 12.20 -2.42 -3.73
N LYS A 139 13.14 -1.91 -2.95
CA LYS A 139 14.32 -2.65 -2.46
C LYS A 139 13.94 -3.79 -1.49
N TYR A 140 12.84 -3.63 -0.76
CA TYR A 140 12.44 -4.53 0.33
C TYR A 140 11.32 -5.48 -0.05
N VAL A 141 10.48 -5.13 -1.02
CA VAL A 141 9.35 -5.98 -1.46
C VAL A 141 9.81 -7.16 -2.30
N LYS A 142 8.97 -8.18 -2.39
CA LYS A 142 9.22 -9.38 -3.20
C LYS A 142 9.08 -9.11 -4.69
N LYS A 143 8.05 -8.37 -5.10
CA LYS A 143 7.76 -8.04 -6.52
C LYS A 143 7.22 -6.62 -6.65
N VAL A 144 7.46 -6.04 -7.83
CA VAL A 144 6.95 -4.74 -8.26
C VAL A 144 6.18 -4.96 -9.55
N CYS A 145 4.86 -4.97 -9.45
CA CYS A 145 3.96 -5.05 -10.59
C CYS A 145 3.86 -3.67 -11.24
N VAL A 146 4.10 -3.56 -12.53
CA VAL A 146 4.15 -2.28 -13.22
C VAL A 146 3.19 -2.23 -14.41
N ALA A 147 2.61 -1.05 -14.62
CA ALA A 147 1.70 -0.80 -15.73
C ALA A 147 2.42 -0.42 -17.04
N TYR A 148 3.68 -0.02 -16.98
CA TYR A 148 4.46 0.46 -18.12
C TYR A 148 5.76 -0.30 -18.28
N HIS A 149 6.26 -0.37 -19.53
CA HIS A 149 7.58 -0.85 -19.84
C HIS A 149 8.69 0.13 -19.42
N LYS A 150 9.94 -0.31 -19.45
CA LYS A 150 11.12 0.52 -19.14
C LYS A 150 11.13 1.08 -17.71
N MET A 151 10.57 0.33 -16.76
CA MET A 151 10.55 0.70 -15.33
C MET A 151 11.82 0.28 -14.60
N ASP A 152 12.74 -0.43 -15.24
CA ASP A 152 14.03 -0.87 -14.73
C ASP A 152 14.99 0.27 -14.36
N LYS A 153 14.75 1.47 -14.90
CA LYS A 153 15.44 2.71 -14.47
C LYS A 153 15.03 3.19 -13.07
N PHE A 154 13.92 2.68 -12.52
CA PHE A 154 13.39 3.10 -11.23
C PHE A 154 13.36 1.98 -10.19
N PHE A 155 13.27 0.72 -10.64
CA PHE A 155 13.08 -0.45 -9.79
C PHE A 155 14.11 -1.55 -10.10
N PRO A 156 14.44 -2.43 -9.13
CA PRO A 156 15.30 -3.58 -9.37
C PRO A 156 14.71 -4.51 -10.46
N LYS A 157 15.50 -4.81 -11.51
CA LYS A 157 15.04 -5.58 -12.69
C LYS A 157 14.47 -6.96 -12.33
N ASP A 158 15.10 -7.65 -11.39
CA ASP A 158 14.73 -8.98 -10.92
C ASP A 158 13.38 -9.04 -10.17
N LYS A 159 12.87 -7.88 -9.75
CA LYS A 159 11.60 -7.76 -9.03
C LYS A 159 10.45 -7.30 -9.92
N ILE A 160 10.73 -6.74 -11.08
CA ILE A 160 9.70 -6.20 -11.97
C ILE A 160 8.87 -7.31 -12.59
N VAL A 161 7.55 -7.12 -12.57
CA VAL A 161 6.57 -7.92 -13.32
C VAL A 161 5.67 -6.96 -14.08
N PHE A 162 5.63 -7.08 -15.39
CA PHE A 162 4.71 -6.30 -16.21
C PHE A 162 3.31 -6.92 -16.13
N THR A 163 2.37 -6.21 -15.51
CA THR A 163 0.99 -6.67 -15.29
C THR A 163 -0.07 -5.80 -15.96
N GLY A 164 0.31 -4.65 -16.46
CA GLY A 164 -0.65 -3.63 -16.82
C GLY A 164 -1.23 -2.91 -15.59
N ASN A 165 -2.25 -2.10 -15.83
CA ASN A 165 -3.00 -1.41 -14.80
C ASN A 165 -4.23 -2.23 -14.44
N PRO A 166 -4.52 -2.48 -13.14
CA PRO A 166 -5.70 -3.24 -12.71
C PRO A 166 -7.01 -2.47 -12.93
#